data_35206ae72c5cd38cb38edadd7965975e
#
_entry.id   35206ae72c5cd38cb38edadd7965975e
#
_cell.length_a   1.000
_cell.length_b   1.000
_cell.length_c   1.000
_cell.angle_alpha   90.00
_cell.angle_beta   90.00
_cell.angle_gamma   90.00
#
_symmetry.space_group_name_H-M   'P 1'
#
loop_
_entity.id
_entity.type
_entity.pdbx_description
1 polymer ?
#
loop_
_entity_poly.entity_id
_entity_poly.type
_entity_poly.pdbx_seq_one_letter_code
_entity_poly.pdbx_strand_id
1 'polypeptide(L)'
;DPKVGMVQARWGHINRDYSLLTEVQSIMLDGHFIMEHGARSRAGRFFNFNGTAGVWRRAVIADAGGWQHDTLTEDLDLSYRAQLRGWRFVYLPDLVARAELPVEMNAFKTQQQRWAKGSVQVCKKLLPRVLASDLSWREKVEATFHLTANLAYPLMVLLARLMFPAMLLRYNMGWAEMI
;
A
#
# COMPACT_ATOMS: atom_id res chain seq x y z
N ASP A 1 -7.59 21.70 12.47
CA ASP A 1 -7.23 20.83 13.57
C ASP A 1 -5.69 20.76 13.67
N PRO A 2 -5.10 21.08 14.84
CA PRO A 2 -3.65 21.10 15.04
C PRO A 2 -3.01 19.70 14.95
N LYS A 3 -3.78 18.64 15.14
CA LYS A 3 -3.31 17.25 15.03
C LYS A 3 -3.29 16.69 13.61
N VAL A 4 -3.83 17.42 12.62
CA VAL A 4 -3.77 17.00 11.22
C VAL A 4 -2.39 17.30 10.66
N GLY A 5 -1.70 16.25 10.25
CA GLY A 5 -0.34 16.30 9.74
C GLY A 5 -0.25 16.27 8.21
N MET A 6 -1.19 15.59 7.57
CA MET A 6 -1.22 15.44 6.12
C MET A 6 -2.66 15.34 5.61
N VAL A 7 -2.89 15.87 4.44
CA VAL A 7 -4.15 15.74 3.70
C VAL A 7 -3.84 15.13 2.34
N GLN A 8 -4.54 14.04 1.99
CA GLN A 8 -4.42 13.34 0.71
C GLN A 8 -5.72 13.51 -0.10
N ALA A 9 -5.59 13.93 -1.35
CA ALA A 9 -6.66 13.92 -2.33
C ALA A 9 -6.65 12.62 -3.15
N ARG A 10 -7.75 12.32 -3.81
CA ARG A 10 -7.86 11.16 -4.70
C ARG A 10 -7.14 11.42 -6.03
N TRP A 11 -6.46 10.42 -6.55
CA TRP A 11 -5.97 10.50 -7.93
C TRP A 11 -7.12 10.27 -8.92
N GLY A 12 -7.09 11.06 -10.01
CA GLY A 12 -7.86 10.82 -11.22
C GLY A 12 -6.92 10.72 -12.41
N HIS A 13 -7.38 10.08 -13.48
CA HIS A 13 -6.51 9.74 -14.60
C HIS A 13 -7.02 10.40 -15.88
N ILE A 14 -6.22 11.30 -16.49
CA ILE A 14 -6.61 12.06 -17.69
C ILE A 14 -6.53 11.21 -18.95
N ASN A 15 -5.73 10.16 -18.94
CA ASN A 15 -5.51 9.25 -20.07
C ASN A 15 -6.10 7.85 -19.83
N ARG A 16 -7.17 7.74 -19.02
CA ARG A 16 -7.84 6.46 -18.71
C ARG A 16 -8.20 5.70 -19.98
N ASP A 17 -8.83 6.37 -20.93
CA ASP A 17 -9.42 5.76 -22.14
C ASP A 17 -8.40 5.64 -23.28
N TYR A 18 -7.11 5.87 -23.03
CA TYR A 18 -6.07 5.82 -24.06
C TYR A 18 -5.79 4.39 -24.55
N SER A 19 -5.82 3.39 -23.66
CA SER A 19 -5.57 1.99 -23.98
C SER A 19 -6.13 1.07 -22.90
N LEU A 20 -6.28 -0.23 -23.23
CA LEU A 20 -6.64 -1.25 -22.24
C LEU A 20 -5.69 -1.24 -21.02
N LEU A 21 -4.40 -1.00 -21.25
CA LEU A 21 -3.41 -0.91 -20.18
C LEU A 21 -3.71 0.24 -19.20
N THR A 22 -4.05 1.43 -19.73
CA THR A 22 -4.38 2.58 -18.89
C THR A 22 -5.74 2.42 -18.20
N GLU A 23 -6.70 1.80 -18.85
CA GLU A 23 -7.99 1.47 -18.26
C GLU A 23 -7.85 0.53 -17.07
N VAL A 24 -7.14 -0.59 -17.24
CA VAL A 24 -6.87 -1.56 -16.15
C VAL A 24 -6.12 -0.90 -14.99
N GLN A 25 -5.11 -0.09 -15.25
CA GLN A 25 -4.39 0.66 -14.22
C GLN A 25 -5.32 1.60 -13.45
N SER A 26 -6.21 2.30 -14.15
CA SER A 26 -7.17 3.21 -13.50
C SER A 26 -8.12 2.47 -12.58
N ILE A 27 -8.62 1.30 -12.99
CA ILE A 27 -9.49 0.45 -12.16
C ILE A 27 -8.75 -0.01 -10.90
N MET A 28 -7.50 -0.45 -11.03
CA MET A 28 -6.68 -0.86 -9.87
C MET A 28 -6.46 0.30 -8.88
N LEU A 29 -6.17 1.49 -9.38
CA LEU A 29 -5.95 2.68 -8.56
C LEU A 29 -7.26 3.22 -7.98
N ASP A 30 -8.38 3.13 -8.68
CA ASP A 30 -9.70 3.43 -8.11
C ASP A 30 -10.00 2.49 -6.92
N GLY A 31 -9.66 1.21 -7.01
CA GLY A 31 -9.75 0.27 -5.89
C GLY A 31 -8.93 0.74 -4.68
N HIS A 32 -7.70 1.18 -4.91
CA HIS A 32 -6.82 1.70 -3.87
C HIS A 32 -7.35 3.00 -3.24
N PHE A 33 -7.73 4.00 -4.05
CA PHE A 33 -8.16 5.31 -3.53
C PHE A 33 -9.59 5.28 -2.98
N ILE A 34 -10.54 4.72 -3.73
CA ILE A 34 -11.96 4.80 -3.36
C ILE A 34 -12.28 3.81 -2.24
N MET A 35 -11.82 2.56 -2.37
CA MET A 35 -12.13 1.52 -1.42
C MET A 35 -11.14 1.51 -0.25
N GLU A 36 -9.86 1.29 -0.49
CA GLU A 36 -8.88 1.09 0.59
C GLU A 36 -8.64 2.37 1.39
N HIS A 37 -8.21 3.49 0.75
CA HIS A 37 -7.99 4.77 1.44
C HIS A 37 -9.26 5.28 2.10
N GLY A 38 -10.40 5.18 1.41
CA GLY A 38 -11.70 5.56 1.95
C GLY A 38 -12.07 4.76 3.21
N ALA A 39 -11.88 3.45 3.20
CA ALA A 39 -12.16 2.59 4.34
C ALA A 39 -11.19 2.88 5.51
N ARG A 40 -9.88 2.97 5.24
CA ARG A 40 -8.86 3.25 6.26
C ARG A 40 -9.08 4.60 6.93
N SER A 41 -9.34 5.64 6.15
CA SER A 41 -9.60 6.99 6.68
C SER A 41 -10.85 7.02 7.55
N ARG A 42 -11.97 6.42 7.11
CA ARG A 42 -13.21 6.36 7.91
C ARG A 42 -13.07 5.53 9.19
N ALA A 43 -12.28 4.47 9.13
CA ALA A 43 -12.01 3.61 10.29
C ALA A 43 -10.92 4.16 11.22
N GLY A 44 -10.32 5.32 10.93
CA GLY A 44 -9.21 5.88 11.70
C GLY A 44 -7.94 5.02 11.65
N ARG A 45 -7.74 4.27 10.56
CA ARG A 45 -6.57 3.42 10.36
C ARG A 45 -5.45 4.16 9.64
N PHE A 46 -4.24 3.68 9.80
CA PHE A 46 -3.09 4.23 9.09
C PHE A 46 -3.26 4.05 7.59
N PHE A 47 -2.98 5.13 6.85
CA PHE A 47 -2.88 5.10 5.40
C PHE A 47 -1.72 5.97 4.95
N ASN A 48 -1.26 5.79 3.73
CA ASN A 48 -0.09 6.47 3.23
C ASN A 48 -0.43 7.70 2.37
N PHE A 49 0.48 8.65 2.38
CA PHE A 49 0.63 9.61 1.30
C PHE A 49 1.12 8.89 0.04
N ASN A 50 0.58 9.23 -1.11
CA ASN A 50 0.89 8.55 -2.38
C ASN A 50 1.92 9.31 -3.24
N GLY A 51 2.83 10.04 -2.61
CA GLY A 51 3.88 10.81 -3.28
C GLY A 51 3.42 12.11 -3.92
N THR A 52 2.14 12.21 -4.31
CA THR A 52 1.52 13.39 -4.93
C THR A 52 0.09 13.59 -4.45
N ALA A 53 -0.56 14.66 -4.92
CA ALA A 53 -1.96 14.98 -4.62
C ALA A 53 -2.26 15.15 -3.12
N GLY A 54 -1.33 15.67 -2.37
CA GLY A 54 -1.55 15.94 -0.95
C GLY A 54 -0.65 17.06 -0.42
N VAL A 55 -0.94 17.47 0.80
CA VAL A 55 -0.25 18.57 1.49
C VAL A 55 0.17 18.11 2.87
N TRP A 56 1.42 18.37 3.21
CA TRP A 56 2.00 18.09 4.52
C TRP A 56 2.15 19.36 5.35
N ARG A 57 1.87 19.25 6.63
CA ARG A 57 2.30 20.27 7.58
C ARG A 57 3.82 20.14 7.78
N ARG A 58 4.57 21.21 7.53
CA ARG A 58 6.04 21.21 7.62
C ARG A 58 6.57 20.68 8.96
N ALA A 59 5.93 21.06 10.07
CA ALA A 59 6.33 20.61 11.40
C ALA A 59 6.26 19.08 11.57
N VAL A 60 5.31 18.42 10.90
CA VAL A 60 5.16 16.94 10.94
C VAL A 60 6.32 16.24 10.27
N ILE A 61 6.78 16.78 9.14
CA ILE A 61 7.93 16.21 8.42
C ILE A 61 9.16 16.25 9.33
N ALA A 62 9.42 17.38 9.99
CA ALA A 62 10.53 17.51 10.92
C ALA A 62 10.38 16.60 12.14
N ASP A 63 9.19 16.56 12.76
CA ASP A 63 8.90 15.72 13.92
C ASP A 63 9.02 14.24 13.61
N ALA A 64 8.61 13.80 12.43
CA ALA A 64 8.76 12.40 11.97
C ALA A 64 10.21 12.03 11.55
N GLY A 65 11.18 12.94 11.68
CA GLY A 65 12.59 12.71 11.35
C GLY A 65 12.95 12.96 9.88
N GLY A 66 12.17 13.80 9.19
CA GLY A 66 12.42 14.23 7.82
C GLY A 66 12.12 13.18 6.75
N TRP A 67 12.29 13.56 5.50
CA TRP A 67 12.32 12.63 4.37
C TRP A 67 13.58 11.77 4.44
N GLN A 68 13.43 10.46 4.27
CA GLN A 68 14.54 9.51 4.30
C GLN A 68 14.59 8.77 2.95
N HIS A 69 15.82 8.53 2.45
CA HIS A 69 16.06 7.96 1.11
C HIS A 69 16.50 6.49 1.14
N ASP A 70 16.38 5.85 2.28
CA ASP A 70 16.75 4.45 2.50
C ASP A 70 15.68 3.44 2.06
N THR A 71 14.52 3.94 1.57
CA THR A 71 13.46 3.14 0.95
C THR A 71 13.02 3.76 -0.38
N LEU A 72 12.56 2.93 -1.32
CA LEU A 72 12.06 3.39 -2.63
C LEU A 72 10.64 4.00 -2.58
N THR A 73 10.00 3.93 -1.44
CA THR A 73 8.68 4.54 -1.16
C THR A 73 8.80 5.39 0.11
N GLU A 74 9.53 6.49 -0.02
CA GLU A 74 9.78 7.46 1.04
C GLU A 74 8.49 8.07 1.58
N ASP A 75 7.45 8.12 0.75
CA ASP A 75 6.11 8.57 1.06
C ASP A 75 5.41 7.64 2.07
N LEU A 76 5.45 6.34 1.83
CA LEU A 76 4.94 5.32 2.75
C LEU A 76 5.73 5.32 4.07
N ASP A 77 7.06 5.43 3.99
CA ASP A 77 7.95 5.47 5.14
C ASP A 77 7.64 6.68 6.06
N LEU A 78 7.59 7.89 5.50
CA LEU A 78 7.26 9.09 6.25
C LEU A 78 5.84 9.03 6.81
N SER A 79 4.90 8.48 6.05
CA SER A 79 3.50 8.35 6.47
C SER A 79 3.35 7.52 7.74
N TYR A 80 4.01 6.37 7.79
CA TYR A 80 3.99 5.52 8.97
C TYR A 80 4.72 6.14 10.16
N ARG A 81 5.89 6.76 9.94
CA ARG A 81 6.64 7.44 11.01
C ARG A 81 5.84 8.58 11.64
N ALA A 82 5.15 9.37 10.83
CA ALA A 82 4.30 10.45 11.32
C ALA A 82 3.11 9.94 12.14
N GLN A 83 2.40 8.92 11.64
CA GLN A 83 1.23 8.36 12.34
C GLN A 83 1.62 7.62 13.62
N LEU A 84 2.79 6.97 13.67
CA LEU A 84 3.35 6.40 14.91
C LEU A 84 3.66 7.45 15.98
N ARG A 85 3.81 8.73 15.61
CA ARG A 85 3.94 9.87 16.54
C ARG A 85 2.59 10.52 16.89
N GLY A 86 1.49 9.92 16.47
CA GLY A 86 0.14 10.37 16.79
C GLY A 86 -0.43 11.43 15.84
N TRP A 87 0.24 11.72 14.71
CA TRP A 87 -0.31 12.63 13.71
C TRP A 87 -1.45 11.98 12.94
N ARG A 88 -2.52 12.74 12.72
CA ARG A 88 -3.70 12.31 11.97
C ARG A 88 -3.56 12.71 10.51
N PHE A 89 -4.04 11.83 9.65
CA PHE A 89 -4.16 12.09 8.22
C PHE A 89 -5.63 12.22 7.84
N VAL A 90 -5.90 13.04 6.83
CA VAL A 90 -7.23 13.27 6.28
C VAL A 90 -7.22 12.89 4.81
N TYR A 91 -8.19 12.11 4.41
CA TYR A 91 -8.41 11.75 3.02
C TYR A 91 -9.63 12.50 2.47
N LEU A 92 -9.49 13.12 1.31
CA LEU A 92 -10.53 13.90 0.61
C LEU A 92 -10.92 13.16 -0.67
N PRO A 93 -11.92 12.25 -0.63
CA PRO A 93 -12.29 11.42 -1.79
C PRO A 93 -12.89 12.23 -2.95
N ASP A 94 -13.54 13.36 -2.64
CA ASP A 94 -14.23 14.19 -3.63
C ASP A 94 -13.27 15.20 -4.31
N LEU A 95 -12.11 15.45 -3.73
CA LEU A 95 -11.07 16.28 -4.33
C LEU A 95 -10.20 15.42 -5.24
N VAL A 96 -10.33 15.60 -6.54
CA VAL A 96 -9.63 14.81 -7.55
C VAL A 96 -8.42 15.57 -8.11
N ALA A 97 -7.23 15.04 -7.88
CA ALA A 97 -6.00 15.50 -8.51
C ALA A 97 -5.70 14.64 -9.75
N ARG A 98 -5.71 15.26 -10.92
CA ARG A 98 -5.54 14.56 -12.19
C ARG A 98 -4.06 14.27 -12.47
N ALA A 99 -3.74 13.06 -12.89
CA ALA A 99 -2.41 12.59 -13.26
C ALA A 99 -2.47 11.69 -14.50
N GLU A 100 -1.34 11.47 -15.12
CA GLU A 100 -1.21 10.50 -16.22
C GLU A 100 -0.77 9.14 -15.73
N LEU A 101 -1.27 8.10 -16.39
CA LEU A 101 -0.85 6.72 -16.20
C LEU A 101 0.23 6.36 -17.22
N PRO A 102 1.19 5.48 -16.88
CA PRO A 102 2.11 4.91 -17.86
C PRO A 102 1.37 4.27 -19.03
N VAL A 103 1.70 4.70 -20.24
CA VAL A 103 1.07 4.16 -21.48
C VAL A 103 1.80 2.95 -22.02
N GLU A 104 3.02 2.70 -21.56
CA GLU A 104 3.86 1.58 -21.98
C GLU A 104 4.02 0.54 -20.88
N MET A 105 4.00 -0.75 -21.27
CA MET A 105 4.12 -1.87 -20.35
C MET A 105 5.43 -1.86 -19.55
N ASN A 106 6.55 -1.45 -20.15
CA ASN A 106 7.83 -1.41 -19.44
C ASN A 106 7.86 -0.32 -18.36
N ALA A 107 7.27 0.84 -18.65
CA ALA A 107 7.13 1.91 -17.67
C ALA A 107 6.23 1.47 -16.50
N PHE A 108 5.10 0.83 -16.80
CA PHE A 108 4.21 0.26 -15.80
C PHE A 108 4.92 -0.80 -14.93
N LYS A 109 5.62 -1.77 -15.53
CA LYS A 109 6.39 -2.79 -14.79
C LYS A 109 7.43 -2.17 -13.86
N THR A 110 8.17 -1.17 -14.35
CA THR A 110 9.20 -0.47 -13.56
C THR A 110 8.57 0.26 -12.37
N GLN A 111 7.43 0.91 -12.57
CA GLN A 111 6.69 1.56 -11.50
C GLN A 111 6.21 0.55 -10.45
N GLN A 112 5.58 -0.55 -10.88
CA GLN A 112 5.08 -1.59 -9.97
C GLN A 112 6.21 -2.27 -9.20
N GLN A 113 7.34 -2.56 -9.86
CA GLN A 113 8.52 -3.11 -9.21
C GLN A 113 9.07 -2.16 -8.13
N ARG A 114 9.15 -0.85 -8.41
CA ARG A 114 9.58 0.15 -7.44
C ARG A 114 8.66 0.18 -6.23
N TRP A 115 7.34 0.18 -6.44
CA TRP A 115 6.36 0.20 -5.36
C TRP A 115 6.41 -1.08 -4.51
N ALA A 116 6.43 -2.25 -5.15
CA ALA A 116 6.52 -3.52 -4.45
C ALA A 116 7.82 -3.65 -3.64
N LYS A 117 8.96 -3.29 -4.23
CA LYS A 117 10.26 -3.32 -3.53
C LYS A 117 10.30 -2.32 -2.38
N GLY A 118 9.81 -1.10 -2.61
CA GLY A 118 9.77 -0.05 -1.58
C GLY A 118 8.89 -0.42 -0.40
N SER A 119 7.70 -0.98 -0.64
CA SER A 119 6.82 -1.41 0.46
C SER A 119 7.44 -2.53 1.30
N VAL A 120 8.15 -3.48 0.70
CA VAL A 120 8.89 -4.52 1.44
C VAL A 120 10.04 -3.91 2.26
N GLN A 121 10.74 -2.88 1.74
CA GLN A 121 11.76 -2.16 2.49
C GLN A 121 11.15 -1.44 3.71
N VAL A 122 10.05 -0.72 3.51
CA VAL A 122 9.33 -0.05 4.60
C VAL A 122 8.78 -1.05 5.61
N CYS A 123 8.24 -2.19 5.16
CA CYS A 123 7.80 -3.27 6.04
C CYS A 123 8.94 -3.74 6.95
N LYS A 124 10.10 -4.07 6.39
CA LYS A 124 11.28 -4.48 7.17
C LYS A 124 11.73 -3.42 8.18
N LYS A 125 11.67 -2.16 7.81
CA LYS A 125 12.10 -1.02 8.63
C LYS A 125 11.12 -0.69 9.75
N LEU A 126 9.82 -0.68 9.46
CA LEU A 126 8.81 -0.09 10.34
C LEU A 126 7.89 -1.10 11.03
N LEU A 127 7.71 -2.32 10.49
CA LEU A 127 6.86 -3.32 11.13
C LEU A 127 7.29 -3.65 12.57
N PRO A 128 8.59 -3.84 12.89
CA PRO A 128 9.01 -4.05 14.28
C PRO A 128 8.63 -2.87 15.20
N ARG A 129 8.71 -1.62 14.69
CA ARG A 129 8.34 -0.41 15.44
C ARG A 129 6.83 -0.31 15.66
N VAL A 130 6.03 -0.70 14.66
CA VAL A 130 4.56 -0.79 14.78
C VAL A 130 4.18 -1.79 15.86
N LEU A 131 4.78 -2.99 15.84
CA LEU A 131 4.48 -4.04 16.81
C LEU A 131 4.90 -3.67 18.25
N ALA A 132 6.01 -2.94 18.39
CA ALA A 132 6.51 -2.45 19.69
C ALA A 132 5.82 -1.17 20.19
N SER A 133 4.98 -0.51 19.40
CA SER A 133 4.32 0.75 19.76
C SER A 133 3.14 0.54 20.73
N ASP A 134 2.61 1.64 21.29
CA ASP A 134 1.42 1.63 22.15
C ASP A 134 0.09 1.59 21.39
N LEU A 135 0.11 1.30 20.08
CA LEU A 135 -1.10 1.12 19.27
C LEU A 135 -1.95 -0.05 19.79
N SER A 136 -3.26 0.05 19.60
CA SER A 136 -4.17 -1.05 19.90
C SER A 136 -3.84 -2.29 19.04
N TRP A 137 -4.18 -3.48 19.52
CA TRP A 137 -3.95 -4.72 18.75
C TRP A 137 -4.60 -4.69 17.36
N ARG A 138 -5.77 -4.05 17.24
CA ARG A 138 -6.48 -3.88 15.96
C ARG A 138 -5.69 -3.03 14.97
N GLU A 139 -5.11 -1.93 15.44
CA GLU A 139 -4.25 -1.07 14.60
C GLU A 139 -2.96 -1.79 14.18
N LYS A 140 -2.36 -2.56 15.10
CA LYS A 140 -1.16 -3.38 14.78
C LYS A 140 -1.47 -4.42 13.72
N VAL A 141 -2.58 -5.15 13.83
CA VAL A 141 -3.01 -6.14 12.83
C VAL A 141 -3.24 -5.48 11.48
N GLU A 142 -4.00 -4.39 11.43
CA GLU A 142 -4.27 -3.63 10.20
C GLU A 142 -2.99 -3.10 9.55
N ALA A 143 -2.09 -2.50 10.34
CA ALA A 143 -0.83 -2.00 9.84
C ALA A 143 0.07 -3.14 9.33
N THR A 144 0.03 -4.30 9.99
CA THR A 144 0.75 -5.50 9.53
C THR A 144 0.25 -5.94 8.16
N PHE A 145 -1.06 -6.09 7.96
CA PHE A 145 -1.62 -6.45 6.66
C PHE A 145 -1.29 -5.42 5.58
N HIS A 146 -1.37 -4.13 5.90
CA HIS A 146 -1.03 -3.08 4.95
C HIS A 146 0.45 -3.11 4.53
N LEU A 147 1.36 -3.23 5.48
CA LEU A 147 2.80 -3.26 5.19
C LEU A 147 3.25 -4.58 4.52
N THR A 148 2.54 -5.69 4.75
CA THR A 148 2.87 -7.00 4.19
C THR A 148 2.10 -7.34 2.92
N ALA A 149 1.23 -6.46 2.41
CA ALA A 149 0.36 -6.74 1.26
C ALA A 149 1.13 -7.29 0.04
N ASN A 150 2.31 -6.74 -0.26
CA ASN A 150 3.14 -7.19 -1.38
C ASN A 150 3.83 -8.54 -1.15
N LEU A 151 3.83 -9.11 0.07
CA LEU A 151 4.28 -10.47 0.31
C LEU A 151 3.31 -11.52 -0.26
N ALA A 152 2.08 -11.13 -0.60
CA ALA A 152 1.13 -12.02 -1.25
C ALA A 152 1.68 -12.57 -2.59
N TYR A 153 2.42 -11.78 -3.36
CA TYR A 153 2.98 -12.22 -4.65
C TYR A 153 3.95 -13.41 -4.51
N PRO A 154 5.02 -13.35 -3.70
CA PRO A 154 5.90 -14.51 -3.52
C PRO A 154 5.19 -15.69 -2.86
N LEU A 155 4.22 -15.46 -1.97
CA LEU A 155 3.41 -16.53 -1.38
C LEU A 155 2.53 -17.24 -2.42
N MET A 156 1.93 -16.50 -3.35
CA MET A 156 1.18 -17.09 -4.47
C MET A 156 2.08 -17.95 -5.38
N VAL A 157 3.30 -17.50 -5.67
CA VAL A 157 4.27 -18.29 -6.45
C VAL A 157 4.66 -19.57 -5.69
N LEU A 158 4.89 -19.46 -4.38
CA LEU A 158 5.20 -20.62 -3.54
C LEU A 158 4.02 -21.60 -3.52
N LEU A 159 2.80 -21.10 -3.30
CA LEU A 159 1.59 -21.91 -3.33
C LEU A 159 1.44 -22.65 -4.66
N ALA A 160 1.58 -21.95 -5.80
CA ALA A 160 1.49 -22.56 -7.13
C ALA A 160 2.52 -23.68 -7.32
N ARG A 161 3.75 -23.50 -6.81
CA ARG A 161 4.80 -24.53 -6.86
C ARG A 161 4.51 -25.75 -5.96
N LEU A 162 3.91 -25.52 -4.82
CA LEU A 162 3.59 -26.59 -3.85
C LEU A 162 2.32 -27.37 -4.23
N MET A 163 1.42 -26.78 -5.00
CA MET A 163 0.18 -27.44 -5.41
C MET A 163 0.42 -28.71 -6.22
N PHE A 164 1.37 -28.70 -7.16
CA PHE A 164 1.66 -29.87 -7.98
C PHE A 164 2.17 -31.07 -7.16
N PRO A 165 3.23 -30.97 -6.35
CA PRO A 165 3.66 -32.08 -5.49
C PRO A 165 2.59 -32.48 -4.46
N ALA A 166 1.82 -31.54 -3.91
CA ALA A 166 0.71 -31.86 -3.01
C ALA A 166 -0.37 -32.70 -3.71
N MET A 167 -0.69 -32.38 -4.95
CA MET A 167 -1.65 -33.13 -5.77
C MET A 167 -1.15 -34.55 -6.08
N LEU A 168 0.15 -34.70 -6.39
CA LEU A 168 0.75 -36.02 -6.60
C LEU A 168 0.75 -36.87 -5.32
N LEU A 169 1.10 -36.29 -4.19
CA LEU A 169 1.05 -36.99 -2.90
C LEU A 169 -0.37 -37.44 -2.57
N ARG A 170 -1.35 -36.54 -2.74
CA ARG A 170 -2.76 -36.86 -2.53
C ARG A 170 -3.24 -38.02 -3.41
N TYR A 171 -2.88 -37.99 -4.70
CA TYR A 171 -3.21 -39.07 -5.63
C TYR A 171 -2.59 -40.41 -5.21
N ASN A 172 -1.30 -40.42 -4.88
CA ASN A 172 -0.58 -41.63 -4.46
C ASN A 172 -1.05 -42.19 -3.10
N MET A 173 -1.59 -41.33 -2.22
CA MET A 173 -2.13 -41.74 -0.91
C MET A 173 -3.59 -42.19 -0.98
N GLY A 174 -4.22 -42.23 -2.14
CA GLY A 174 -5.61 -42.62 -2.31
C GLY A 174 -6.65 -41.62 -1.77
N TRP A 175 -6.23 -40.40 -1.40
CA TRP A 175 -7.14 -39.37 -0.85
C TRP A 175 -7.95 -38.64 -1.93
N ALA A 176 -7.79 -39.03 -3.21
CA ALA A 176 -8.53 -38.44 -4.31
C ALA A 176 -10.04 -38.79 -4.28
N GLU A 177 -10.41 -39.87 -3.59
CA GLU A 177 -11.80 -40.38 -3.53
C GLU A 177 -12.59 -39.87 -2.31
N MET A 178 -12.02 -38.96 -1.49
CA MET A 178 -12.64 -38.48 -0.24
C MET A 178 -13.36 -37.11 -0.37
N ILE A 179 -13.79 -36.71 -1.59
CA ILE A 179 -14.66 -35.52 -1.79
C ILE A 179 -15.77 -35.86 -2.72
#